data_00b144a140b99aeb1534bc3fe39f1ef9
#
_entry.id   00b144a140b99aeb1534bc3fe39f1ef9
#
_cell.length_a   1.000
_cell.length_b   1.000
_cell.length_c   1.000
_cell.angle_alpha   90.00
_cell.angle_beta   90.00
_cell.angle_gamma   90.00
#
_symmetry.space_group_name_H-M   'P 1'
#
loop_
_entity.id
_entity.type
_entity.pdbx_description
1 polymer ?
#
loop_
_entity_poly.entity_id
_entity_poly.type
_entity_poly.pdbx_seq_one_letter_code
_entity_poly.pdbx_strand_id
1 'polypeptide(L)'
;FLIVGAPVFRASLPGLLKHLFDLIDLDVLQGTPVLLDATGGSPRHALILDHQLRPLFGFFSALTLPIGVYSTPEDIQDGQVHSESLRQRIELTVQLSAPVLRGALQQLVQAQAQAQAEAQRPVPEAADLALAGQPA
;
A
#
# COMPACT_ATOMS: atom_id res chain seq x y z
N PHE A 1 -4.35 -1.05 1.68
CA PHE A 1 -3.25 -1.93 1.30
C PHE A 1 -3.16 -2.05 -0.21
N LEU A 2 -1.99 -1.87 -0.75
CA LEU A 2 -1.71 -1.93 -2.17
C LEU A 2 -0.62 -2.98 -2.44
N ILE A 3 -0.80 -3.80 -3.48
CA ILE A 3 0.26 -4.64 -4.06
C ILE A 3 0.60 -4.05 -5.42
N VAL A 4 1.86 -3.75 -5.64
CA VAL A 4 2.35 -3.20 -6.91
C VAL A 4 3.33 -4.17 -7.54
N GLY A 5 2.90 -4.79 -8.63
CA GLY A 5 3.73 -5.66 -9.45
C GLY A 5 4.14 -4.95 -10.75
N ALA A 6 5.43 -4.93 -11.04
CA ALA A 6 5.97 -4.28 -12.23
C ALA A 6 6.93 -5.19 -12.99
N PRO A 7 6.73 -5.40 -14.31
CA PRO A 7 7.77 -6.01 -15.13
C PRO A 7 8.94 -5.06 -15.34
N VAL A 8 10.15 -5.60 -15.41
CA VAL A 8 11.34 -4.81 -15.77
C VAL A 8 11.41 -4.62 -17.27
N PHE A 9 11.36 -3.37 -17.73
CA PHE A 9 11.56 -2.98 -19.11
C PHE A 9 12.83 -2.15 -19.26
N ARG A 10 13.77 -2.63 -20.09
CA ARG A 10 15.03 -1.91 -20.36
C ARG A 10 15.74 -1.47 -19.07
N ALA A 11 15.82 -2.39 -18.10
CA ALA A 11 16.42 -2.19 -16.77
C ALA A 11 15.71 -1.14 -15.89
N SER A 12 14.46 -0.78 -16.19
CA SER A 12 13.69 0.22 -15.45
C SER A 12 12.21 -0.18 -15.29
N LEU A 13 11.45 0.66 -14.60
CA LEU A 13 10.00 0.57 -14.52
C LEU A 13 9.37 0.80 -15.91
N PRO A 14 8.21 0.18 -16.21
CA PRO A 14 7.43 0.55 -17.39
C PRO A 14 7.06 2.03 -17.37
N GLY A 15 7.28 2.73 -18.49
CA GLY A 15 6.96 4.15 -18.58
C GLY A 15 5.49 4.47 -18.30
N LEU A 16 4.56 3.58 -18.67
CA LEU A 16 3.13 3.74 -18.37
C LEU A 16 2.84 3.62 -16.87
N LEU A 17 3.54 2.75 -16.14
CA LEU A 17 3.40 2.67 -14.68
C LEU A 17 3.87 3.97 -14.02
N LYS A 18 5.03 4.48 -14.44
CA LYS A 18 5.53 5.77 -13.94
C LYS A 18 4.56 6.89 -14.25
N HIS A 19 4.04 6.93 -15.48
CA HIS A 19 3.07 7.94 -15.91
C HIS A 19 1.78 7.92 -15.08
N LEU A 20 1.27 6.73 -14.72
CA LEU A 20 0.14 6.60 -13.81
C LEU A 20 0.41 7.33 -12.48
N PHE A 21 1.60 7.10 -11.88
CA PHE A 21 1.98 7.74 -10.62
C PHE A 21 2.31 9.23 -10.76
N ASP A 22 2.55 9.72 -11.97
CA ASP A 22 2.69 11.16 -12.24
C ASP A 22 1.36 11.91 -12.28
N LEU A 23 0.24 11.18 -12.41
CA LEU A 23 -1.10 11.76 -12.55
C LEU A 23 -1.95 11.72 -11.28
N ILE A 24 -1.55 10.94 -10.27
CA ILE A 24 -2.30 10.83 -9.01
C ILE A 24 -1.88 11.90 -8.01
N ASP A 25 -2.79 12.29 -7.12
CA ASP A 25 -2.51 13.26 -6.07
C ASP A 25 -1.50 12.71 -5.05
N LEU A 26 -0.67 13.61 -4.49
CA LEU A 26 0.46 13.25 -3.65
C LEU A 26 0.08 12.57 -2.34
N ASP A 27 -1.08 12.86 -1.81
CA ASP A 27 -1.58 12.38 -0.51
C ASP A 27 -2.37 11.07 -0.59
N VAL A 28 -2.69 10.63 -1.81
CA VAL A 28 -3.55 9.45 -2.06
C VAL A 28 -3.00 8.16 -1.43
N LEU A 29 -1.67 8.04 -1.32
CA LEU A 29 -1.01 6.85 -0.76
C LEU A 29 -0.40 7.09 0.63
N GLN A 30 -0.60 8.26 1.22
CA GLN A 30 -0.03 8.60 2.51
C GLN A 30 -0.40 7.58 3.59
N GLY A 31 0.60 6.97 4.24
CA GLY A 31 0.42 5.95 5.26
C GLY A 31 -0.15 4.61 4.75
N THR A 32 -0.40 4.48 3.43
CA THR A 32 -0.91 3.23 2.85
C THR A 32 0.18 2.16 2.83
N PRO A 33 -0.05 0.97 3.42
CA PRO A 33 0.89 -0.13 3.30
C PRO A 33 1.00 -0.61 1.85
N VAL A 34 2.23 -0.68 1.32
CA VAL A 34 2.50 -1.10 -0.06
C VAL A 34 3.48 -2.25 -0.10
N LEU A 35 3.07 -3.38 -0.67
CA LEU A 35 3.93 -4.49 -1.05
C LEU A 35 4.45 -4.25 -2.47
N LEU A 36 5.76 -4.32 -2.63
CA LEU A 36 6.43 -4.16 -3.91
C LEU A 36 6.79 -5.52 -4.49
N ASP A 37 6.42 -5.73 -5.74
CA ASP A 37 6.76 -6.92 -6.52
C ASP A 37 7.32 -6.51 -7.88
N ALA A 38 8.25 -7.29 -8.42
CA ALA A 38 8.75 -7.07 -9.77
C ALA A 38 9.12 -8.39 -10.44
N THR A 39 8.96 -8.42 -11.75
CA THR A 39 9.38 -9.55 -12.60
C THR A 39 10.38 -9.09 -13.65
N GLY A 40 11.38 -9.89 -13.91
CA GLY A 40 12.37 -9.57 -14.95
C GLY A 40 13.04 -10.79 -15.53
N GLY A 41 13.61 -10.66 -16.70
CA GLY A 41 14.27 -11.75 -17.42
C GLY A 41 15.58 -12.24 -16.79
N SER A 42 16.06 -11.63 -15.70
CA SER A 42 17.33 -12.00 -15.08
C SER A 42 17.38 -11.53 -13.62
N PRO A 43 18.02 -12.28 -12.71
CA PRO A 43 18.25 -11.86 -11.31
C PRO A 43 19.01 -10.54 -11.16
N ARG A 44 19.73 -10.10 -12.19
CA ARG A 44 20.53 -8.86 -12.19
C ARG A 44 19.69 -7.60 -11.96
N HIS A 45 18.37 -7.66 -12.19
CA HIS A 45 17.48 -6.53 -12.04
C HIS A 45 16.71 -6.51 -10.70
N ALA A 46 17.00 -7.41 -9.78
CA ALA A 46 16.27 -7.52 -8.51
C ALA A 46 16.30 -6.22 -7.68
N LEU A 47 17.35 -5.44 -7.79
CA LEU A 47 17.49 -4.15 -7.08
C LEU A 47 16.53 -3.06 -7.56
N ILE A 48 15.74 -3.29 -8.61
CA ILE A 48 14.70 -2.34 -9.05
C ILE A 48 13.68 -2.07 -7.94
N LEU A 49 13.41 -3.07 -7.08
CA LEU A 49 12.54 -2.93 -5.93
C LEU A 49 13.00 -1.79 -5.01
N ASP A 50 14.30 -1.76 -4.68
CA ASP A 50 14.84 -0.83 -3.70
C ASP A 50 15.33 0.49 -4.33
N HIS A 51 15.77 0.45 -5.60
CA HIS A 51 16.36 1.62 -6.25
C HIS A 51 15.36 2.45 -7.07
N GLN A 52 14.21 1.88 -7.43
CA GLN A 52 13.22 2.59 -8.23
C GLN A 52 11.81 2.55 -7.63
N LEU A 53 11.28 1.36 -7.30
CA LEU A 53 9.93 1.26 -6.75
C LEU A 53 9.84 1.87 -5.35
N ARG A 54 10.71 1.48 -4.44
CA ARG A 54 10.67 1.98 -3.06
C ARG A 54 10.82 3.49 -2.97
N PRO A 55 11.75 4.17 -3.67
CA PRO A 55 11.81 5.63 -3.70
C PRO A 55 10.55 6.28 -4.29
N LEU A 56 9.96 5.71 -5.34
CA LEU A 56 8.72 6.21 -5.93
C LEU A 56 7.59 6.22 -4.90
N PHE A 57 7.37 5.14 -4.19
CA PHE A 57 6.33 5.06 -3.16
C PHE A 57 6.69 5.84 -1.89
N GLY A 58 7.98 5.99 -1.58
CA GLY A 58 8.46 6.88 -0.54
C GLY A 58 8.10 8.34 -0.79
N PHE A 59 8.12 8.78 -2.06
CA PHE A 59 7.69 10.12 -2.45
C PHE A 59 6.22 10.40 -2.11
N PHE A 60 5.35 9.40 -2.19
CA PHE A 60 3.95 9.47 -1.79
C PHE A 60 3.73 9.26 -0.28
N SER A 61 4.78 9.23 0.52
CA SER A 61 4.69 8.92 1.96
C SER A 61 3.97 7.60 2.25
N ALA A 62 4.02 6.64 1.32
CA ALA A 62 3.46 5.30 1.49
C ALA A 62 4.33 4.48 2.46
N LEU A 63 3.69 3.59 3.21
CA LEU A 63 4.36 2.64 4.09
C LEU A 63 4.80 1.41 3.29
N THR A 64 5.96 1.50 2.63
CA THR A 64 6.50 0.35 1.88
C THR A 64 6.90 -0.76 2.82
N LEU A 65 6.41 -1.98 2.56
CA LEU A 65 6.77 -3.15 3.36
C LEU A 65 8.26 -3.49 3.24
N PRO A 66 8.87 -4.05 4.30
CA PRO A 66 10.34 -4.18 4.38
C PRO A 66 10.93 -5.10 3.32
N ILE A 67 10.15 -6.10 2.88
CA ILE A 67 10.58 -7.08 1.88
C ILE A 67 9.66 -7.00 0.66
N GLY A 68 10.26 -6.87 -0.52
CA GLY A 68 9.59 -7.08 -1.80
C GLY A 68 9.87 -8.46 -2.39
N VAL A 69 9.13 -8.82 -3.42
CA VAL A 69 9.27 -10.08 -4.14
C VAL A 69 9.77 -9.80 -5.55
N TYR A 70 10.85 -10.47 -5.95
CA TYR A 70 11.36 -10.41 -7.31
C TYR A 70 11.37 -11.83 -7.90
N SER A 71 10.90 -11.98 -9.12
CA SER A 71 10.86 -13.27 -9.80
C SER A 71 11.36 -13.19 -11.25
N THR A 72 11.83 -14.32 -11.74
CA THR A 72 12.27 -14.52 -13.12
C THR A 72 11.42 -15.61 -13.78
N PRO A 73 11.48 -15.79 -15.12
CA PRO A 73 10.80 -16.90 -15.79
C PRO A 73 11.27 -18.28 -15.30
N GLU A 74 12.46 -18.40 -14.73
CA GLU A 74 12.96 -19.65 -14.16
C GLU A 74 12.27 -19.99 -12.83
N ASP A 75 11.80 -18.98 -12.10
CA ASP A 75 11.14 -19.15 -10.81
C ASP A 75 9.66 -19.57 -10.96
N ILE A 76 9.02 -19.12 -12.06
CA ILE A 76 7.61 -19.34 -12.31
C ILE A 76 7.44 -19.95 -13.71
N GLN A 77 6.90 -21.17 -13.78
CA GLN A 77 6.62 -21.89 -15.02
C GLN A 77 5.17 -22.37 -15.00
N ASP A 78 4.48 -22.23 -16.11
CA ASP A 78 3.07 -22.64 -16.27
C ASP A 78 2.15 -22.08 -15.16
N GLY A 79 2.43 -20.86 -14.70
CA GLY A 79 1.68 -20.20 -13.62
C GLY A 79 1.93 -20.77 -12.22
N GLN A 80 2.94 -21.64 -12.06
CA GLN A 80 3.30 -22.26 -10.79
C GLN A 80 4.69 -21.78 -10.34
N VAL A 81 4.84 -21.58 -9.02
CA VAL A 81 6.14 -21.28 -8.42
C VAL A 81 6.94 -22.59 -8.30
N HIS A 82 8.01 -22.68 -9.07
CA HIS A 82 8.94 -23.83 -9.06
C HIS A 82 10.14 -23.61 -8.16
N SER A 83 10.62 -22.37 -8.06
CA SER A 83 11.79 -22.00 -7.25
C SER A 83 11.47 -22.05 -5.76
N GLU A 84 12.24 -22.86 -5.02
CA GLU A 84 12.13 -22.93 -3.57
C GLU A 84 12.55 -21.61 -2.90
N SER A 85 13.56 -20.93 -3.45
CA SER A 85 14.00 -19.63 -2.94
C SER A 85 12.91 -18.55 -3.09
N LEU A 86 12.18 -18.56 -4.20
CA LEU A 86 11.04 -17.66 -4.39
C LEU A 86 9.90 -17.99 -3.41
N ARG A 87 9.60 -19.28 -3.20
CA ARG A 87 8.59 -19.71 -2.23
C ARG A 87 8.91 -19.22 -0.82
N GLN A 88 10.14 -19.44 -0.36
CA GLN A 88 10.60 -18.97 0.94
C GLN A 88 10.56 -17.44 1.04
N ARG A 89 10.90 -16.73 -0.05
CA ARG A 89 10.81 -15.27 -0.10
C ARG A 89 9.37 -14.79 0.06
N ILE A 90 8.42 -15.43 -0.61
CA ILE A 90 6.98 -15.12 -0.51
C ILE A 90 6.50 -15.38 0.93
N GLU A 91 6.83 -16.53 1.52
CA GLU A 91 6.45 -16.88 2.89
C GLU A 91 6.98 -15.87 3.91
N LEU A 92 8.26 -15.50 3.81
CA LEU A 92 8.86 -14.48 4.65
C LEU A 92 8.18 -13.12 4.46
N THR A 93 7.86 -12.76 3.23
CA THR A 93 7.14 -11.51 2.92
C THR A 93 5.78 -11.50 3.59
N VAL A 94 5.02 -12.59 3.53
CA VAL A 94 3.72 -12.71 4.19
C VAL A 94 3.86 -12.62 5.72
N GLN A 95 4.83 -13.32 6.31
CA GLN A 95 5.06 -13.29 7.76
C GLN A 95 5.36 -11.86 8.26
N LEU A 96 6.24 -11.14 7.59
CA LEU A 96 6.63 -9.79 7.99
C LEU A 96 5.55 -8.74 7.69
N SER A 97 4.74 -8.96 6.66
CA SER A 97 3.69 -8.03 6.25
C SER A 97 2.41 -8.18 7.07
N ALA A 98 2.09 -9.38 7.52
CA ALA A 98 0.81 -9.68 8.19
C ALA A 98 0.52 -8.81 9.43
N PRO A 99 1.48 -8.48 10.31
CA PRO A 99 1.22 -7.57 11.44
C PRO A 99 0.85 -6.16 10.98
N VAL A 100 1.55 -5.62 9.98
CA VAL A 100 1.30 -4.27 9.42
C VAL A 100 -0.10 -4.21 8.80
N LEU A 101 -0.46 -5.24 8.03
CA LEU A 101 -1.77 -5.30 7.37
C LEU A 101 -2.92 -5.43 8.38
N ARG A 102 -2.74 -6.26 9.40
CA ARG A 102 -3.74 -6.37 10.49
C ARG A 102 -3.92 -5.06 11.22
N GLY A 103 -2.82 -4.35 11.54
CA GLY A 103 -2.88 -3.04 12.17
C GLY A 103 -3.61 -2.00 11.31
N ALA A 104 -3.28 -1.93 10.03
CA ALA A 104 -3.96 -1.02 9.10
C ALA A 104 -5.45 -1.33 8.95
N LEU A 105 -5.82 -2.61 8.86
CA LEU A 105 -7.21 -3.03 8.78
C LEU A 105 -7.99 -2.67 10.04
N GLN A 106 -7.42 -2.88 11.22
CA GLN A 106 -8.04 -2.50 12.49
C GLN A 106 -8.29 -1.00 12.58
N GLN A 107 -7.33 -0.17 12.15
CA GLN A 107 -7.50 1.28 12.10
C GLN A 107 -8.63 1.70 11.17
N LEU A 108 -8.72 1.09 9.97
CA LEU A 108 -9.82 1.36 9.04
C LEU A 108 -11.18 1.02 9.63
N VAL A 109 -11.31 -0.15 10.25
CA VAL A 109 -12.57 -0.58 10.90
C VAL A 109 -12.95 0.38 12.02
N GLN A 110 -12.00 0.80 12.84
CA GLN A 110 -12.25 1.77 13.92
C GLN A 110 -12.66 3.14 13.38
N ALA A 111 -11.98 3.64 12.35
CA ALA A 111 -12.31 4.91 11.71
C ALA A 111 -13.71 4.89 11.10
N GLN A 112 -14.10 3.80 10.45
CA GLN A 112 -15.46 3.63 9.90
C GLN A 112 -16.52 3.60 11.01
N ALA A 113 -16.26 2.87 12.09
CA ALA A 113 -17.18 2.83 13.23
C ALA A 113 -17.36 4.20 13.89
N GLN A 114 -16.28 4.96 14.03
CA GLN A 114 -16.33 6.34 14.57
C GLN A 114 -17.12 7.27 13.66
N ALA A 115 -16.87 7.23 12.35
CA ALA A 115 -17.60 8.05 11.37
C ALA A 115 -19.12 7.73 11.35
N GLN A 116 -19.47 6.45 11.48
CA GLN A 116 -20.88 6.04 11.59
C GLN A 116 -21.53 6.53 12.90
N ALA A 117 -20.82 6.44 14.01
CA ALA A 117 -21.31 6.93 15.31
C ALA A 117 -21.52 8.47 15.30
N GLU A 118 -20.59 9.18 14.63
CA GLU A 118 -20.69 10.64 14.49
C GLU A 118 -21.85 11.06 13.58
N ALA A 119 -22.07 10.34 12.49
CA ALA A 119 -23.20 10.58 11.58
C ALA A 119 -24.58 10.29 12.22
N GLN A 120 -24.63 9.43 13.24
CA GLN A 120 -25.86 9.09 14.00
C GLN A 120 -26.05 9.99 15.22
N ARG A 121 -25.19 10.94 15.50
CA ARG A 121 -25.32 11.87 16.60
C ARG A 121 -26.53 12.78 16.34
N PRO A 122 -27.48 12.87 17.25
CA PRO A 122 -28.64 13.75 17.06
C PRO A 122 -28.16 15.19 16.90
N VAL A 123 -28.70 15.88 15.91
CA VAL A 123 -28.48 17.32 15.76
C VAL A 123 -29.08 18.00 16.99
N PRO A 124 -28.32 18.84 17.73
CA PRO A 124 -28.86 19.55 18.90
C PRO A 124 -30.10 20.31 18.47
N GLU A 125 -31.17 20.09 19.17
CA GLU A 125 -32.46 20.79 18.91
C GLU A 125 -32.24 22.30 19.12
N ALA A 126 -32.74 23.14 18.21
CA ALA A 126 -32.53 24.59 18.21
C ALA A 126 -32.97 25.29 19.53
N ALA A 127 -33.67 24.60 20.42
CA ALA A 127 -34.07 25.05 21.73
C ALA A 127 -32.89 25.23 22.73
N ASP A 128 -31.84 24.43 22.62
CA ASP A 128 -30.68 24.54 23.54
C ASP A 128 -29.74 25.71 23.22
N LEU A 129 -29.80 26.25 22.02
CA LEU A 129 -29.04 27.44 21.62
C LEU A 129 -29.65 28.77 22.13
N ALA A 130 -30.93 28.76 22.46
CA ALA A 130 -31.63 29.97 22.93
C ALA A 130 -31.35 30.28 24.41
N LEU A 131 -30.94 29.31 25.22
CA LEU A 131 -30.66 29.49 26.65
C LEU A 131 -29.23 29.97 26.94
N ALA A 132 -28.30 29.86 26.01
CA ALA A 132 -26.91 30.28 26.18
C ALA A 132 -26.67 31.76 25.86
N GLY A 133 -27.65 32.51 25.39
CA GLY A 133 -27.54 33.89 24.91
C GLY A 133 -28.21 34.95 25.76
N GLN A 134 -28.61 34.68 27.03
CA GLN A 134 -29.14 35.75 27.91
C GLN A 134 -27.98 36.37 28.74
N PRO A 135 -27.67 37.65 28.51
CA PRO A 135 -26.74 38.36 29.40
C PRO A 135 -27.41 38.64 30.75
N ALA A 136 -26.66 38.50 31.82
CA ALA A 136 -27.05 38.82 33.20
C ALA A 136 -27.19 40.34 33.41
#